data_716b0ea1528cd9bf0496e7246eb4b19c
#
_entry.id   716b0ea1528cd9bf0496e7246eb4b19c
#
_cell.length_a   1.000
_cell.length_b   1.000
_cell.length_c   1.000
_cell.angle_alpha   90.00
_cell.angle_beta   90.00
_cell.angle_gamma   90.00
#
_symmetry.space_group_name_H-M   'P 1'
#
loop_
_entity.id
_entity.type
_entity.pdbx_description
1 polymer ?
#
loop_
_entity_poly.entity_id
_entity_poly.type
_entity_poly.pdbx_seq_one_letter_code
_entity_poly.pdbx_strand_id
1 'polypeptide(L)'
;MWFLIGSWLFLILNCHTMSMMISPLKDSALSIVSLVVFTQVIEIYETQGLWIKKWNHFLVFTVVCFLASGVRHNGILLIAPLYILLFIFQKNARKSILFSAALVMLGIWFMNGPIMLWERVCPPANRQLETLGLPLTILSSVYMKDRGVLCPEAIRFLDSLTTQEEWNTIFQFGSFNSIKFASSLPLSERVEQEGAKAILQYTAEAISRSPIWSTKAFITLTRQVWDPLANVGGYGSPFCASIVVDGVSVTMQGNAALAQVLENWADTTDSLFLSLFTKNIGMMILIAMFAAVTNVGRGKLGRAFMIFPMLIYDFGTMLLLTGPDFRFFTYLGETSILWKRSSW
;
A
#
# COMPACT_ATOMS: atom_id res chain seq x y z
N MET A 1 27.53 -14.34 -2.37
CA MET A 1 27.47 -14.70 -0.95
C MET A 1 27.35 -13.44 -0.05
N TRP A 2 28.29 -12.50 -0.08
CA TRP A 2 28.26 -11.29 0.77
C TRP A 2 26.99 -10.42 0.60
N PHE A 3 26.50 -10.30 -0.63
CA PHE A 3 25.25 -9.57 -0.90
C PHE A 3 24.03 -10.21 -0.21
N LEU A 4 23.91 -11.55 -0.24
CA LEU A 4 22.83 -12.26 0.45
C LEU A 4 22.90 -12.05 1.97
N ILE A 5 24.11 -12.17 2.52
CA ILE A 5 24.33 -11.92 3.96
C ILE A 5 23.95 -10.47 4.30
N GLY A 6 24.40 -9.49 3.50
CA GLY A 6 24.02 -8.09 3.70
C GLY A 6 22.53 -7.83 3.60
N SER A 7 21.83 -8.47 2.65
CA SER A 7 20.38 -8.36 2.51
C SER A 7 19.63 -8.98 3.71
N TRP A 8 20.06 -10.14 4.17
CA TRP A 8 19.51 -10.77 5.36
C TRP A 8 19.75 -9.94 6.62
N LEU A 9 20.96 -9.42 6.79
CA LEU A 9 21.26 -8.53 7.91
C LEU A 9 20.42 -7.25 7.86
N PHE A 10 20.24 -6.68 6.68
CA PHE A 10 19.37 -5.50 6.51
C PHE A 10 17.92 -5.80 6.92
N LEU A 11 17.34 -6.92 6.48
CA LEU A 11 15.98 -7.30 6.84
C LEU A 11 15.83 -7.56 8.35
N ILE A 12 16.78 -8.29 8.94
CA ILE A 12 16.75 -8.64 10.37
C ILE A 12 17.00 -7.40 11.26
N LEU A 13 17.90 -6.51 10.84
CA LEU A 13 18.24 -5.30 11.61
C LEU A 13 17.25 -4.16 11.37
N ASN A 14 16.36 -4.26 10.37
CA ASN A 14 15.31 -3.29 10.15
C ASN A 14 14.15 -3.55 11.11
N CYS A 15 14.10 -2.79 12.18
CA CYS A 15 13.08 -2.94 13.22
C CYS A 15 11.64 -2.74 12.70
N HIS A 16 11.44 -1.86 11.71
CA HIS A 16 10.12 -1.66 11.10
C HIS A 16 9.67 -2.85 10.28
N THR A 17 10.57 -3.40 9.45
CA THR A 17 10.28 -4.64 8.69
C THR A 17 9.98 -5.79 9.63
N MET A 18 10.79 -5.98 10.68
CA MET A 18 10.57 -7.03 11.68
C MET A 18 9.24 -6.85 12.42
N SER A 19 8.94 -5.65 12.88
CA SER A 19 7.67 -5.34 13.52
C SER A 19 6.47 -5.63 12.63
N MET A 20 6.54 -5.25 11.35
CA MET A 20 5.49 -5.55 10.39
C MET A 20 5.36 -7.05 10.13
N MET A 21 6.46 -7.80 10.03
CA MET A 21 6.44 -9.25 9.84
C MET A 21 5.80 -10.01 11.00
N ILE A 22 5.99 -9.54 12.24
CA ILE A 22 5.40 -10.16 13.44
C ILE A 22 3.93 -9.73 13.64
N SER A 23 3.52 -8.62 13.06
CA SER A 23 2.15 -8.13 13.18
C SER A 23 1.17 -9.01 12.38
N PRO A 24 0.05 -9.43 12.98
CA PRO A 24 -0.98 -10.22 12.27
C PRO A 24 -1.81 -9.35 11.32
N LEU A 25 -1.15 -8.49 10.56
CA LEU A 25 -1.79 -7.58 9.60
C LEU A 25 -1.80 -8.19 8.20
N LYS A 26 -2.88 -7.94 7.46
CA LYS A 26 -2.98 -8.33 6.05
C LYS A 26 -1.87 -7.73 5.18
N ASP A 27 -1.30 -6.59 5.58
CA ASP A 27 -0.21 -5.91 4.89
C ASP A 27 1.10 -6.69 5.02
N SER A 28 1.37 -7.23 6.20
CA SER A 28 2.51 -8.12 6.46
C SER A 28 2.43 -9.40 5.63
N ALA A 29 1.24 -10.01 5.60
CA ALA A 29 1.01 -11.20 4.80
C ALA A 29 1.21 -10.91 3.30
N LEU A 30 0.71 -9.76 2.79
CA LEU A 30 0.94 -9.33 1.41
C LEU A 30 2.44 -9.13 1.13
N SER A 31 3.20 -8.51 2.04
CA SER A 31 4.63 -8.28 1.87
C SER A 31 5.39 -9.60 1.72
N ILE A 32 5.16 -10.56 2.61
CA ILE A 32 5.80 -11.88 2.57
C ILE A 32 5.44 -12.61 1.26
N VAL A 33 4.16 -12.65 0.91
CA VAL A 33 3.69 -13.34 -0.29
C VAL A 33 4.25 -12.67 -1.55
N SER A 34 4.31 -11.34 -1.59
CA SER A 34 4.90 -10.58 -2.71
C SER A 34 6.38 -10.88 -2.89
N LEU A 35 7.15 -10.99 -1.79
CA LEU A 35 8.55 -11.40 -1.83
C LEU A 35 8.72 -12.78 -2.50
N VAL A 36 7.86 -13.73 -2.16
CA VAL A 36 7.86 -15.07 -2.77
C VAL A 36 7.48 -14.99 -4.25
N VAL A 37 6.47 -14.19 -4.63
CA VAL A 37 6.10 -13.96 -6.04
C VAL A 37 7.30 -13.44 -6.84
N PHE A 38 7.96 -12.36 -6.36
CA PHE A 38 9.09 -11.77 -7.07
C PHE A 38 10.30 -12.70 -7.16
N THR A 39 10.56 -13.52 -6.14
CA THR A 39 11.60 -14.57 -6.21
C THR A 39 11.31 -15.55 -7.34
N GLN A 40 10.06 -16.01 -7.47
CA GLN A 40 9.65 -16.92 -8.53
C GLN A 40 9.67 -16.24 -9.91
N VAL A 41 9.35 -14.96 -9.99
CA VAL A 41 9.46 -14.17 -11.22
C VAL A 41 10.91 -14.11 -11.72
N ILE A 42 11.86 -13.93 -10.81
CA ILE A 42 13.29 -13.97 -11.15
C ILE A 42 13.64 -15.34 -11.76
N GLU A 43 13.20 -16.44 -11.16
CA GLU A 43 13.44 -17.80 -11.69
C GLU A 43 12.80 -18.00 -13.08
N ILE A 44 11.58 -17.46 -13.29
CA ILE A 44 10.93 -17.48 -14.61
C ILE A 44 11.79 -16.73 -15.65
N TYR A 45 12.34 -15.57 -15.28
CA TYR A 45 13.19 -14.78 -16.17
C TYR A 45 14.52 -15.44 -16.46
N GLU A 46 15.24 -15.93 -15.44
CA GLU A 46 16.55 -16.58 -15.59
C GLU A 46 16.45 -17.83 -16.45
N THR A 47 15.36 -18.57 -16.35
CA THR A 47 15.12 -19.79 -17.12
C THR A 47 14.38 -19.55 -18.44
N GLN A 48 14.15 -18.31 -18.84
CA GLN A 48 13.36 -17.95 -20.03
C GLN A 48 12.00 -18.67 -20.09
N GLY A 49 11.35 -18.78 -18.93
CA GLY A 49 10.03 -19.37 -18.77
C GLY A 49 10.02 -20.90 -18.61
N LEU A 50 11.16 -21.59 -18.64
CA LEU A 50 11.18 -23.05 -18.47
C LEU A 50 10.81 -23.47 -17.05
N TRP A 51 11.09 -22.65 -16.06
CA TRP A 51 10.79 -22.93 -14.66
C TRP A 51 9.28 -23.14 -14.43
N ILE A 52 8.43 -22.24 -14.94
CA ILE A 52 6.97 -22.30 -14.76
C ILE A 52 6.30 -23.43 -15.57
N LYS A 53 6.99 -24.07 -16.51
CA LYS A 53 6.46 -25.24 -17.24
C LYS A 53 6.41 -26.51 -16.40
N LYS A 54 7.20 -26.60 -15.34
CA LYS A 54 7.17 -27.71 -14.40
C LYS A 54 5.90 -27.60 -13.54
N TRP A 55 5.13 -28.67 -13.46
CA TRP A 55 3.81 -28.67 -12.79
C TRP A 55 3.85 -28.16 -11.36
N ASN A 56 4.82 -28.61 -10.56
CA ASN A 56 4.96 -28.17 -9.16
C ASN A 56 5.23 -26.66 -9.07
N HIS A 57 6.12 -26.13 -9.92
CA HIS A 57 6.42 -24.69 -9.95
C HIS A 57 5.22 -23.86 -10.42
N PHE A 58 4.51 -24.36 -11.44
CA PHE A 58 3.27 -23.75 -11.92
C PHE A 58 2.22 -23.64 -10.82
N LEU A 59 1.98 -24.74 -10.08
CA LEU A 59 1.03 -24.72 -8.96
C LEU A 59 1.43 -23.75 -7.87
N VAL A 60 2.69 -23.82 -7.42
CA VAL A 60 3.19 -22.91 -6.36
C VAL A 60 3.08 -21.47 -6.80
N PHE A 61 3.48 -21.12 -8.03
CA PHE A 61 3.35 -19.76 -8.56
C PHE A 61 1.90 -19.29 -8.59
N THR A 62 0.99 -20.14 -9.08
CA THR A 62 -0.44 -19.83 -9.16
C THR A 62 -1.05 -19.59 -7.78
N VAL A 63 -0.75 -20.46 -6.81
CA VAL A 63 -1.25 -20.35 -5.44
C VAL A 63 -0.71 -19.07 -4.77
N VAL A 64 0.58 -18.78 -4.93
CA VAL A 64 1.18 -17.59 -4.31
C VAL A 64 0.64 -16.30 -4.95
N CYS A 65 0.44 -16.25 -6.27
CA CYS A 65 -0.23 -15.13 -6.94
C CYS A 65 -1.69 -14.97 -6.51
N PHE A 66 -2.42 -16.08 -6.32
CA PHE A 66 -3.78 -16.05 -5.78
C PHE A 66 -3.80 -15.50 -4.36
N LEU A 67 -2.90 -15.94 -3.47
CA LEU A 67 -2.78 -15.43 -2.11
C LEU A 67 -2.43 -13.93 -2.12
N ALA A 68 -1.48 -13.49 -2.94
CA ALA A 68 -1.14 -12.06 -3.06
C ALA A 68 -2.33 -11.20 -3.48
N SER A 69 -3.19 -11.73 -4.37
CA SER A 69 -4.40 -11.02 -4.82
C SER A 69 -5.54 -11.09 -3.81
N GLY A 70 -5.62 -12.17 -3.01
CA GLY A 70 -6.73 -12.45 -2.10
C GLY A 70 -6.55 -11.89 -0.69
N VAL A 71 -5.31 -11.84 -0.18
CA VAL A 71 -4.98 -11.28 1.15
C VAL A 71 -5.38 -9.82 1.25
N ARG A 72 -5.27 -9.10 0.13
CA ARG A 72 -5.66 -7.71 0.04
C ARG A 72 -6.30 -7.40 -1.31
N HIS A 73 -7.46 -6.73 -1.30
CA HIS A 73 -8.14 -6.37 -2.56
C HIS A 73 -7.28 -5.54 -3.53
N ASN A 74 -6.32 -4.75 -3.00
CA ASN A 74 -5.36 -4.02 -3.83
C ASN A 74 -4.26 -4.92 -4.42
N GLY A 75 -4.08 -6.16 -3.94
CA GLY A 75 -3.07 -7.07 -4.46
C GLY A 75 -3.22 -7.37 -5.94
N ILE A 76 -4.43 -7.22 -6.49
CA ILE A 76 -4.66 -7.36 -7.93
C ILE A 76 -3.90 -6.29 -8.74
N LEU A 77 -3.67 -5.09 -8.18
CA LEU A 77 -2.88 -4.02 -8.82
C LEU A 77 -1.41 -4.40 -8.98
N LEU A 78 -0.92 -5.33 -8.15
CA LEU A 78 0.42 -5.91 -8.29
C LEU A 78 0.43 -7.06 -9.28
N ILE A 79 -0.51 -7.98 -9.16
CA ILE A 79 -0.49 -9.27 -9.85
C ILE A 79 -0.95 -9.17 -11.30
N ALA A 80 -1.96 -8.35 -11.63
CA ALA A 80 -2.44 -8.24 -13.01
C ALA A 80 -1.36 -7.65 -13.96
N PRO A 81 -0.69 -6.52 -13.64
CA PRO A 81 0.42 -6.01 -14.46
C PRO A 81 1.58 -7.01 -14.55
N LEU A 82 1.86 -7.75 -13.48
CA LEU A 82 2.89 -8.78 -13.49
C LEU A 82 2.61 -9.86 -14.53
N TYR A 83 1.39 -10.38 -14.59
CA TYR A 83 0.99 -11.37 -15.60
C TYR A 83 1.09 -10.80 -17.02
N ILE A 84 0.70 -9.54 -17.22
CA ILE A 84 0.82 -8.88 -18.52
C ILE A 84 2.30 -8.82 -18.96
N LEU A 85 3.20 -8.39 -18.08
CA LEU A 85 4.62 -8.30 -18.40
C LEU A 85 5.25 -9.68 -18.63
N LEU A 86 4.93 -10.66 -17.80
CA LEU A 86 5.39 -12.04 -18.02
C LEU A 86 4.89 -12.58 -19.37
N PHE A 87 3.64 -12.33 -19.74
CA PHE A 87 3.10 -12.74 -21.05
C PHE A 87 3.83 -12.08 -22.22
N ILE A 88 4.18 -10.80 -22.10
CA ILE A 88 4.89 -10.05 -23.14
C ILE A 88 6.31 -10.60 -23.31
N PHE A 89 7.05 -10.72 -22.22
CA PHE A 89 8.48 -11.01 -22.25
C PHE A 89 8.81 -12.51 -22.27
N GLN A 90 7.94 -13.40 -21.74
CA GLN A 90 8.21 -14.85 -21.65
C GLN A 90 7.49 -15.64 -22.73
N LYS A 91 7.87 -15.43 -23.98
CA LYS A 91 7.23 -16.05 -25.18
C LYS A 91 7.08 -17.56 -25.05
N ASN A 92 8.10 -18.25 -24.50
CA ASN A 92 8.13 -19.71 -24.38
C ASN A 92 7.14 -20.27 -23.34
N ALA A 93 6.67 -19.45 -22.39
CA ALA A 93 5.80 -19.84 -21.28
C ALA A 93 4.40 -19.24 -21.33
N ARG A 94 4.03 -18.54 -22.41
CA ARG A 94 2.75 -17.81 -22.54
C ARG A 94 1.53 -18.63 -22.17
N LYS A 95 1.47 -19.91 -22.60
CA LYS A 95 0.34 -20.80 -22.29
C LYS A 95 0.23 -21.06 -20.78
N SER A 96 1.34 -21.36 -20.10
CA SER A 96 1.37 -21.59 -18.66
C SER A 96 1.02 -20.29 -17.89
N ILE A 97 1.52 -19.15 -18.35
CA ILE A 97 1.23 -17.83 -17.74
C ILE A 97 -0.26 -17.49 -17.86
N LEU A 98 -0.85 -17.64 -19.04
CA LEU A 98 -2.29 -17.40 -19.25
C LEU A 98 -3.15 -18.36 -18.43
N PHE A 99 -2.79 -19.63 -18.38
CA PHE A 99 -3.54 -20.61 -17.60
C PHE A 99 -3.45 -20.32 -16.10
N SER A 100 -2.27 -19.96 -15.59
CA SER A 100 -2.09 -19.50 -14.21
C SER A 100 -2.93 -18.24 -13.91
N ALA A 101 -2.90 -17.22 -14.79
CA ALA A 101 -3.69 -16.01 -14.63
C ALA A 101 -5.19 -16.33 -14.61
N ALA A 102 -5.67 -17.20 -15.50
CA ALA A 102 -7.08 -17.63 -15.52
C ALA A 102 -7.50 -18.31 -14.21
N LEU A 103 -6.64 -19.20 -13.67
CA LEU A 103 -6.90 -19.86 -12.38
C LEU A 103 -6.93 -18.87 -11.22
N VAL A 104 -6.01 -17.89 -11.18
CA VAL A 104 -5.99 -16.83 -10.18
C VAL A 104 -7.28 -16.00 -10.25
N MET A 105 -7.68 -15.56 -11.44
CA MET A 105 -8.91 -14.80 -11.64
C MET A 105 -10.17 -15.58 -11.26
N LEU A 106 -10.21 -16.87 -11.62
CA LEU A 106 -11.30 -17.77 -11.23
C LEU A 106 -11.36 -17.92 -9.69
N GLY A 107 -10.21 -18.09 -9.04
CA GLY A 107 -10.12 -18.18 -7.58
C GLY A 107 -10.62 -16.91 -6.90
N ILE A 108 -10.20 -15.72 -7.37
CA ILE A 108 -10.65 -14.42 -6.86
C ILE A 108 -12.16 -14.27 -7.05
N TRP A 109 -12.68 -14.61 -8.22
CA TRP A 109 -14.12 -14.58 -8.49
C TRP A 109 -14.88 -15.51 -7.55
N PHE A 110 -14.38 -16.73 -7.33
CA PHE A 110 -15.02 -17.71 -6.44
C PHE A 110 -15.01 -17.25 -4.98
N MET A 111 -13.91 -16.67 -4.51
CA MET A 111 -13.79 -16.10 -3.16
C MET A 111 -14.74 -14.90 -2.94
N ASN A 112 -14.75 -13.94 -3.86
CA ASN A 112 -15.55 -12.71 -3.72
C ASN A 112 -17.03 -12.87 -4.08
N GLY A 113 -17.43 -13.97 -4.68
CA GLY A 113 -18.80 -14.28 -5.03
C GLY A 113 -19.35 -15.46 -4.23
N PRO A 114 -19.25 -16.71 -4.72
CA PRO A 114 -19.87 -17.88 -4.10
C PRO A 114 -19.53 -18.08 -2.62
N ILE A 115 -18.26 -17.93 -2.22
CA ILE A 115 -17.86 -18.14 -0.82
C ILE A 115 -18.43 -17.05 0.09
N MET A 116 -18.34 -15.77 -0.29
CA MET A 116 -18.93 -14.70 0.51
C MET A 116 -20.44 -14.82 0.66
N LEU A 117 -21.13 -15.25 -0.40
CA LEU A 117 -22.56 -15.51 -0.34
C LEU A 117 -22.89 -16.71 0.58
N TRP A 118 -22.08 -17.76 0.50
CA TRP A 118 -22.28 -18.95 1.34
C TRP A 118 -22.03 -18.63 2.82
N GLU A 119 -20.93 -17.98 3.13
CA GLU A 119 -20.55 -17.60 4.50
C GLU A 119 -21.38 -16.40 5.03
N ARG A 120 -22.30 -15.84 4.23
CA ARG A 120 -23.09 -14.67 4.58
C ARG A 120 -22.26 -13.48 5.06
N VAL A 121 -21.09 -13.30 4.47
CA VAL A 121 -20.21 -12.19 4.82
C VAL A 121 -20.81 -10.89 4.32
N CYS A 122 -21.17 -10.00 5.24
CA CYS A 122 -21.59 -8.66 4.89
C CYS A 122 -20.40 -7.81 4.46
N PRO A 123 -20.53 -6.98 3.40
CA PRO A 123 -19.52 -5.99 3.08
C PRO A 123 -19.25 -5.08 4.29
N PRO A 124 -18.00 -4.66 4.53
CA PRO A 124 -17.72 -3.74 5.62
C PRO A 124 -18.48 -2.43 5.44
N ALA A 125 -19.07 -1.92 6.53
CA ALA A 125 -19.89 -0.71 6.53
C ALA A 125 -19.13 0.53 6.04
N ASN A 126 -17.80 0.55 6.14
CA ASN A 126 -16.94 1.67 5.72
C ASN A 126 -16.38 1.55 4.30
N ARG A 127 -16.89 0.63 3.47
CA ARG A 127 -16.33 0.36 2.14
C ARG A 127 -16.27 1.61 1.25
N GLN A 128 -17.35 2.41 1.23
CA GLN A 128 -17.36 3.64 0.41
C GLN A 128 -16.38 4.68 0.94
N LEU A 129 -16.30 4.85 2.25
CA LEU A 129 -15.36 5.76 2.89
C LEU A 129 -13.90 5.45 2.51
N GLU A 130 -13.55 4.15 2.48
CA GLU A 130 -12.20 3.71 2.08
C GLU A 130 -11.92 3.95 0.58
N THR A 131 -12.90 3.68 -0.29
CA THR A 131 -12.69 3.84 -1.74
C THR A 131 -12.68 5.30 -2.19
N LEU A 132 -13.21 6.22 -1.38
CA LEU A 132 -13.26 7.66 -1.67
C LEU A 132 -12.16 8.46 -0.95
N GLY A 133 -11.08 7.81 -0.53
CA GLY A 133 -10.00 8.44 0.22
C GLY A 133 -9.43 9.69 -0.42
N LEU A 134 -8.98 9.61 -1.67
CA LEU A 134 -8.47 10.77 -2.42
C LEU A 134 -9.53 11.86 -2.64
N PRO A 135 -10.75 11.56 -3.13
CA PRO A 135 -11.84 12.53 -3.22
C PRO A 135 -12.10 13.29 -1.92
N LEU A 136 -12.25 12.58 -0.81
CA LEU A 136 -12.50 13.18 0.50
C LEU A 136 -11.34 14.03 0.99
N THR A 137 -10.09 13.61 0.73
CA THR A 137 -8.89 14.38 1.07
C THR A 137 -8.82 15.70 0.28
N ILE A 138 -9.14 15.68 -1.01
CA ILE A 138 -9.17 16.88 -1.84
C ILE A 138 -10.29 17.81 -1.37
N LEU A 139 -11.50 17.30 -1.22
CA LEU A 139 -12.66 18.11 -0.81
C LEU A 139 -12.46 18.76 0.55
N SER A 140 -12.01 18.00 1.55
CA SER A 140 -11.73 18.53 2.88
C SER A 140 -10.63 19.58 2.88
N SER A 141 -9.59 19.39 2.05
CA SER A 141 -8.50 20.35 1.91
C SER A 141 -8.95 21.67 1.26
N VAL A 142 -9.78 21.59 0.21
CA VAL A 142 -10.37 22.76 -0.44
C VAL A 142 -11.37 23.43 0.49
N TYR A 143 -12.21 22.69 1.19
CA TYR A 143 -13.14 23.20 2.18
C TYR A 143 -12.45 24.05 3.26
N MET A 144 -11.33 23.60 3.77
CA MET A 144 -10.57 24.29 4.82
C MET A 144 -9.74 25.49 4.31
N LYS A 145 -9.40 25.53 3.01
CA LYS A 145 -8.52 26.56 2.44
C LYS A 145 -9.22 27.55 1.54
N ASP A 146 -10.30 27.15 0.88
CA ASP A 146 -10.99 27.94 -0.15
C ASP A 146 -12.47 27.55 -0.23
N ARG A 147 -13.15 27.58 0.93
CA ARG A 147 -14.54 27.15 1.09
C ARG A 147 -15.50 27.82 0.11
N GLY A 148 -15.24 29.09 -0.25
CA GLY A 148 -16.12 29.90 -1.09
C GLY A 148 -16.25 29.41 -2.53
N VAL A 149 -15.38 28.54 -3.01
CA VAL A 149 -15.44 27.97 -4.37
C VAL A 149 -16.29 26.70 -4.47
N LEU A 150 -16.61 26.08 -3.33
CA LEU A 150 -17.43 24.87 -3.30
C LEU A 150 -18.91 25.19 -3.47
N CYS A 151 -19.63 24.27 -4.12
CA CYS A 151 -21.09 24.38 -4.21
C CYS A 151 -21.75 24.18 -2.84
N PRO A 152 -22.97 24.74 -2.64
CA PRO A 152 -23.68 24.65 -1.37
C PRO A 152 -23.94 23.21 -0.91
N GLU A 153 -24.11 22.28 -1.85
CA GLU A 153 -24.30 20.85 -1.59
C GLU A 153 -23.04 20.21 -1.00
N ALA A 154 -21.88 20.47 -1.59
CA ALA A 154 -20.60 19.99 -1.08
C ALA A 154 -20.30 20.56 0.32
N ILE A 155 -20.60 21.84 0.55
CA ILE A 155 -20.44 22.46 1.88
C ILE A 155 -21.33 21.78 2.91
N ARG A 156 -22.64 21.59 2.59
CA ARG A 156 -23.57 20.87 3.49
C ARG A 156 -23.11 19.46 3.81
N PHE A 157 -22.64 18.74 2.81
CA PHE A 157 -22.08 17.41 2.99
C PHE A 157 -20.88 17.44 3.95
N LEU A 158 -19.90 18.32 3.73
CA LEU A 158 -18.71 18.42 4.58
C LEU A 158 -19.03 18.89 6.00
N ASP A 159 -19.99 19.83 6.16
CA ASP A 159 -20.50 20.27 7.47
C ASP A 159 -21.21 19.11 8.22
N SER A 160 -21.74 18.11 7.50
CA SER A 160 -22.37 16.95 8.10
C SER A 160 -21.37 15.86 8.58
N LEU A 161 -20.13 15.88 8.10
CA LEU A 161 -19.13 14.84 8.41
C LEU A 161 -18.57 14.98 9.82
N THR A 162 -18.42 16.23 10.30
CA THR A 162 -17.89 16.50 11.63
C THR A 162 -18.25 17.93 12.07
N THR A 163 -18.04 18.24 13.35
CA THR A 163 -18.34 19.57 13.88
C THR A 163 -17.34 20.62 13.37
N GLN A 164 -17.76 21.89 13.34
CA GLN A 164 -16.86 22.98 12.94
C GLN A 164 -15.63 23.11 13.87
N GLU A 165 -15.79 22.76 15.14
CA GLU A 165 -14.70 22.73 16.11
C GLU A 165 -13.69 21.64 15.75
N GLU A 166 -14.16 20.45 15.41
CA GLU A 166 -13.32 19.33 14.99
C GLU A 166 -12.61 19.63 13.65
N TRP A 167 -13.29 20.27 12.68
CA TRP A 167 -12.63 20.76 11.47
C TRP A 167 -11.44 21.68 11.78
N ASN A 168 -11.57 22.55 12.76
CA ASN A 168 -10.52 23.52 13.11
C ASN A 168 -9.39 22.91 13.96
N THR A 169 -9.67 21.89 14.76
CA THR A 169 -8.72 21.33 15.74
C THR A 169 -8.04 20.06 15.29
N ILE A 170 -8.75 19.18 14.54
CA ILE A 170 -8.25 17.84 14.20
C ILE A 170 -7.78 17.77 12.74
N PHE A 171 -8.35 18.58 11.84
CA PHE A 171 -8.05 18.46 10.41
C PHE A 171 -6.58 18.69 10.09
N GLN A 172 -6.02 17.80 9.28
CA GLN A 172 -4.67 17.92 8.73
C GLN A 172 -4.75 18.04 7.21
N PHE A 173 -4.12 19.07 6.67
CA PHE A 173 -4.11 19.32 5.24
C PHE A 173 -3.49 18.16 4.47
N GLY A 174 -4.18 17.69 3.42
CA GLY A 174 -3.75 16.55 2.60
C GLY A 174 -3.93 15.18 3.27
N SER A 175 -4.68 15.12 4.40
CA SER A 175 -4.99 13.86 5.08
C SER A 175 -6.41 13.89 5.64
N PHE A 176 -7.27 12.99 5.17
CA PHE A 176 -8.60 12.78 5.74
C PHE A 176 -8.59 11.85 6.95
N ASN A 177 -7.47 11.16 7.20
CA ASN A 177 -7.33 10.23 8.33
C ASN A 177 -7.58 10.89 9.68
N SER A 178 -7.19 12.14 9.86
CA SER A 178 -7.41 12.88 11.10
C SER A 178 -8.90 12.98 11.44
N ILE A 179 -9.75 13.28 10.45
CA ILE A 179 -11.20 13.30 10.61
C ILE A 179 -11.77 11.89 10.71
N LYS A 180 -11.31 10.98 9.87
CA LYS A 180 -11.79 9.59 9.83
C LYS A 180 -11.68 8.87 11.17
N PHE A 181 -10.59 9.08 11.91
CA PHE A 181 -10.33 8.37 13.16
C PHE A 181 -10.69 9.13 14.43
N ALA A 182 -10.88 10.42 14.35
CA ALA A 182 -11.13 11.26 15.53
C ALA A 182 -12.49 11.96 15.55
N SER A 183 -13.26 11.91 14.45
CA SER A 183 -14.61 12.49 14.42
C SER A 183 -15.56 11.75 15.36
N SER A 184 -16.36 12.51 16.09
CA SER A 184 -17.42 12.01 16.95
C SER A 184 -18.68 11.57 16.17
N LEU A 185 -18.78 11.89 14.88
CA LEU A 185 -19.94 11.61 14.04
C LEU A 185 -19.80 10.32 13.21
N PRO A 186 -20.91 9.69 12.80
CA PRO A 186 -20.89 8.43 12.03
C PRO A 186 -20.56 8.68 10.55
N LEU A 187 -19.28 8.90 10.26
CA LEU A 187 -18.77 9.26 8.93
C LEU A 187 -19.18 8.27 7.82
N SER A 188 -19.09 6.97 8.08
CA SER A 188 -19.41 5.95 7.09
C SER A 188 -20.85 6.05 6.59
N GLU A 189 -21.78 6.28 7.51
CA GLU A 189 -23.21 6.43 7.17
C GLU A 189 -23.45 7.71 6.35
N ARG A 190 -22.77 8.83 6.70
CA ARG A 190 -22.90 10.09 5.97
C ARG A 190 -22.35 9.99 4.55
N VAL A 191 -21.20 9.34 4.37
CA VAL A 191 -20.60 9.11 3.05
C VAL A 191 -21.48 8.17 2.22
N GLU A 192 -22.09 7.17 2.83
CA GLU A 192 -22.99 6.24 2.14
C GLU A 192 -24.31 6.92 1.74
N GLN A 193 -24.89 7.75 2.60
CA GLN A 193 -26.10 8.54 2.30
C GLN A 193 -25.91 9.53 1.15
N GLU A 194 -24.77 10.22 1.11
CA GLU A 194 -24.45 11.15 0.02
C GLU A 194 -24.19 10.42 -1.30
N GLY A 195 -23.54 9.28 -1.23
CA GLY A 195 -23.24 8.43 -2.36
C GLY A 195 -21.99 8.83 -3.14
N ALA A 196 -21.28 7.82 -3.64
CA ALA A 196 -20.00 7.99 -4.32
C ALA A 196 -20.07 8.92 -5.54
N LYS A 197 -21.16 8.87 -6.31
CA LYS A 197 -21.32 9.70 -7.52
C LYS A 197 -21.35 11.20 -7.17
N ALA A 198 -22.09 11.59 -6.14
CA ALA A 198 -22.19 12.99 -5.72
C ALA A 198 -20.81 13.49 -5.23
N ILE A 199 -20.14 12.71 -4.37
CA ILE A 199 -18.82 13.06 -3.85
C ILE A 199 -17.79 13.21 -4.96
N LEU A 200 -17.79 12.33 -5.98
CA LEU A 200 -16.92 12.47 -7.14
C LEU A 200 -17.24 13.72 -7.98
N GLN A 201 -18.51 14.08 -8.10
CA GLN A 201 -18.91 15.32 -8.79
C GLN A 201 -18.43 16.55 -8.04
N TYR A 202 -18.62 16.62 -6.71
CA TYR A 202 -18.10 17.70 -5.87
C TYR A 202 -16.57 17.80 -5.97
N THR A 203 -15.88 16.66 -5.99
CA THR A 203 -14.42 16.64 -6.14
C THR A 203 -13.98 17.19 -7.49
N ALA A 204 -14.65 16.79 -8.58
CA ALA A 204 -14.36 17.30 -9.93
C ALA A 204 -14.58 18.82 -10.02
N GLU A 205 -15.64 19.33 -9.40
CA GLU A 205 -15.91 20.75 -9.29
C GLU A 205 -14.86 21.49 -8.46
N ALA A 206 -14.48 20.94 -7.31
CA ALA A 206 -13.42 21.48 -6.45
C ALA A 206 -12.08 21.57 -7.21
N ILE A 207 -11.71 20.52 -7.96
CA ILE A 207 -10.48 20.50 -8.80
C ILE A 207 -10.55 21.60 -9.85
N SER A 208 -11.69 21.78 -10.52
CA SER A 208 -11.83 22.77 -11.59
C SER A 208 -11.83 24.22 -11.08
N ARG A 209 -12.44 24.48 -9.91
CA ARG A 209 -12.56 25.82 -9.34
C ARG A 209 -11.38 26.23 -8.46
N SER A 210 -10.73 25.25 -7.81
CA SER A 210 -9.58 25.47 -6.92
C SER A 210 -8.43 24.51 -7.25
N PRO A 211 -7.84 24.58 -8.47
CA PRO A 211 -6.83 23.63 -8.91
C PRO A 211 -5.56 23.66 -8.05
N ILE A 212 -5.20 24.82 -7.52
CA ILE A 212 -3.99 24.99 -6.69
C ILE A 212 -4.11 24.19 -5.39
N TRP A 213 -5.22 24.34 -4.66
CA TRP A 213 -5.40 23.64 -3.38
C TRP A 213 -5.67 22.17 -3.57
N SER A 214 -6.40 21.80 -4.63
CA SER A 214 -6.61 20.39 -5.02
C SER A 214 -5.29 19.69 -5.36
N THR A 215 -4.43 20.34 -6.15
CA THR A 215 -3.11 19.80 -6.49
C THR A 215 -2.20 19.71 -5.26
N LYS A 216 -2.19 20.73 -4.40
CA LYS A 216 -1.43 20.68 -3.15
C LYS A 216 -1.91 19.57 -2.23
N ALA A 217 -3.21 19.34 -2.11
CA ALA A 217 -3.76 18.25 -1.32
C ALA A 217 -3.32 16.88 -1.86
N PHE A 218 -3.41 16.68 -3.19
CA PHE A 218 -2.92 15.47 -3.85
C PHE A 218 -1.42 15.26 -3.62
N ILE A 219 -0.60 16.28 -3.84
CA ILE A 219 0.85 16.20 -3.62
C ILE A 219 1.17 15.86 -2.16
N THR A 220 0.46 16.49 -1.20
CA THR A 220 0.67 16.24 0.23
C THR A 220 0.29 14.81 0.61
N LEU A 221 -0.87 14.31 0.14
CA LEU A 221 -1.31 12.94 0.39
C LEU A 221 -0.31 11.92 -0.15
N THR A 222 0.19 12.16 -1.36
CA THR A 222 1.03 11.20 -2.08
C THR A 222 2.52 11.36 -1.81
N ARG A 223 2.90 12.38 -1.03
CA ARG A 223 4.29 12.76 -0.79
C ARG A 223 5.18 11.61 -0.35
N GLN A 224 4.68 10.72 0.49
CA GLN A 224 5.44 9.58 1.01
C GLN A 224 5.93 8.61 -0.08
N VAL A 225 5.28 8.57 -1.26
CA VAL A 225 5.63 7.61 -2.32
C VAL A 225 6.69 8.16 -3.27
N TRP A 226 6.71 9.47 -3.50
CA TRP A 226 7.62 10.07 -4.48
C TRP A 226 8.72 10.96 -3.89
N ASP A 227 8.56 11.46 -2.65
CA ASP A 227 9.57 12.28 -1.99
C ASP A 227 10.55 11.39 -1.21
N PRO A 228 11.81 11.28 -1.65
CA PRO A 228 12.80 10.44 -1.00
C PRO A 228 13.24 10.95 0.39
N LEU A 229 12.79 12.13 0.78
CA LEU A 229 13.09 12.75 2.08
C LEU A 229 11.81 12.93 2.93
N ALA A 230 10.66 12.42 2.47
CA ALA A 230 9.44 12.51 3.24
C ALA A 230 9.64 11.79 4.58
N ASN A 231 9.50 12.55 5.66
CA ASN A 231 9.37 11.94 6.97
C ASN A 231 7.95 11.33 7.05
N VAL A 232 7.87 10.04 6.94
CA VAL A 232 6.62 9.32 7.10
C VAL A 232 6.33 9.30 8.60
N GLY A 233 5.66 10.35 9.08
CA GLY A 233 5.07 10.41 10.42
C GLY A 233 4.16 9.19 10.54
N GLY A 234 4.66 8.18 11.30
CA GLY A 234 4.06 6.99 11.12
C GLY A 234 3.29 6.41 12.27
N TYR A 235 3.43 5.23 12.44
CA TYR A 235 3.12 4.44 13.59
C TYR A 235 4.07 4.88 14.71
N GLY A 236 3.49 5.21 15.86
CA GLY A 236 4.22 5.20 17.12
C GLY A 236 4.97 3.89 17.26
N SER A 237 5.83 3.76 18.24
CA SER A 237 6.64 2.57 18.45
C SER A 237 5.85 1.31 18.08
N PRO A 238 6.34 0.46 17.16
CA PRO A 238 5.66 -0.77 16.77
C PRO A 238 5.49 -1.74 17.94
N PHE A 239 6.08 -1.43 19.06
CA PHE A 239 6.12 -2.23 20.28
C PHE A 239 5.34 -1.57 21.43
N CYS A 240 4.24 -0.86 21.12
CA CYS A 240 3.37 -0.26 22.14
C CYS A 240 2.98 -1.29 23.20
N ALA A 241 3.33 -0.99 24.45
CA ALA A 241 3.00 -1.83 25.59
C ALA A 241 1.51 -1.79 25.96
N SER A 242 0.77 -0.82 25.43
CA SER A 242 -0.67 -0.67 25.69
C SER A 242 -1.42 -0.18 24.47
N ILE A 243 -2.59 -0.75 24.24
CA ILE A 243 -3.54 -0.32 23.20
C ILE A 243 -4.81 0.10 23.91
N VAL A 244 -5.36 1.24 23.54
CA VAL A 244 -6.69 1.66 24.00
C VAL A 244 -7.72 1.18 22.97
N VAL A 245 -8.59 0.26 23.39
CA VAL A 245 -9.71 -0.23 22.58
C VAL A 245 -10.99 0.11 23.31
N ASP A 246 -11.86 0.88 22.67
CA ASP A 246 -13.15 1.33 23.21
C ASP A 246 -13.03 2.00 24.60
N GLY A 247 -11.99 2.81 24.82
CA GLY A 247 -11.76 3.50 26.10
C GLY A 247 -11.14 2.62 27.18
N VAL A 248 -10.91 1.33 26.93
CA VAL A 248 -10.25 0.40 27.82
C VAL A 248 -8.78 0.27 27.43
N SER A 249 -7.88 0.62 28.37
CA SER A 249 -6.45 0.39 28.19
C SER A 249 -6.16 -1.12 28.34
N VAL A 250 -5.88 -1.78 27.21
CA VAL A 250 -5.42 -3.16 27.20
C VAL A 250 -3.89 -3.13 27.22
N THR A 251 -3.31 -3.44 28.36
CA THR A 251 -1.86 -3.60 28.51
C THR A 251 -1.47 -4.98 28.03
N MET A 252 -0.61 -5.07 27.01
CA MET A 252 -0.04 -6.35 26.61
C MET A 252 0.80 -6.90 27.78
N GLN A 253 0.43 -8.08 28.27
CA GLN A 253 1.26 -8.83 29.22
C GLN A 253 2.49 -9.33 28.47
N GLY A 254 3.53 -8.52 28.44
CA GLY A 254 4.81 -8.82 27.82
C GLY A 254 5.96 -8.54 28.79
N ASN A 255 7.15 -8.99 28.42
CA ASN A 255 8.36 -8.64 29.15
C ASN A 255 8.68 -7.16 28.91
N ALA A 256 8.39 -6.30 29.89
CA ALA A 256 8.61 -4.86 29.81
C ALA A 256 10.07 -4.49 29.47
N ALA A 257 11.04 -5.28 29.95
CA ALA A 257 12.45 -5.08 29.62
C ALA A 257 12.74 -5.33 28.14
N LEU A 258 12.13 -6.37 27.56
CA LEU A 258 12.26 -6.65 26.14
C LEU A 258 11.58 -5.56 25.29
N ALA A 259 10.40 -5.10 25.68
CA ALA A 259 9.71 -4.00 25.02
C ALA A 259 10.58 -2.73 24.99
N GLN A 260 11.19 -2.37 26.12
CA GLN A 260 12.09 -1.21 26.19
C GLN A 260 13.34 -1.36 25.31
N VAL A 261 13.93 -2.57 25.25
CA VAL A 261 15.06 -2.83 24.34
C VAL A 261 14.65 -2.66 22.89
N LEU A 262 13.47 -3.15 22.51
CA LEU A 262 12.95 -3.03 21.15
C LEU A 262 12.58 -1.57 20.80
N GLU A 263 12.02 -0.81 21.74
CA GLU A 263 11.78 0.63 21.56
C GLU A 263 13.08 1.41 21.37
N ASN A 264 14.06 1.20 22.23
CA ASN A 264 15.37 1.86 22.11
C ASN A 264 16.05 1.49 20.78
N TRP A 265 15.89 0.27 20.32
CA TRP A 265 16.39 -0.15 19.01
C TRP A 265 15.65 0.55 17.87
N ALA A 266 14.32 0.67 17.93
CA ALA A 266 13.51 1.40 16.97
C ALA A 266 13.95 2.88 16.90
N ASP A 267 14.04 3.55 18.05
CA ASP A 267 14.44 4.95 18.15
C ASP A 267 15.87 5.19 17.63
N THR A 268 16.80 4.28 17.94
CA THR A 268 18.16 4.34 17.43
C THR A 268 18.18 4.19 15.90
N THR A 269 17.42 3.26 15.36
CA THR A 269 17.33 3.05 13.91
C THR A 269 16.68 4.26 13.21
N ASP A 270 15.73 4.91 13.85
CA ASP A 270 15.04 6.10 13.35
C ASP A 270 15.93 7.35 13.33
N SER A 271 16.85 7.47 14.27
CA SER A 271 17.78 8.60 14.36
C SER A 271 18.95 8.52 13.38
N LEU A 272 19.22 7.35 12.83
CA LEU A 272 20.34 7.12 11.91
C LEU A 272 19.97 7.42 10.45
N PHE A 273 20.99 7.74 9.63
CA PHE A 273 20.87 7.81 8.17
C PHE A 273 20.20 6.56 7.53
N LEU A 274 20.23 5.44 8.25
CA LEU A 274 19.55 4.21 7.89
C LEU A 274 18.02 4.38 7.77
N SER A 275 17.42 5.30 8.51
CA SER A 275 15.96 5.56 8.42
C SER A 275 15.51 5.95 7.01
N LEU A 276 16.37 6.61 6.23
CA LEU A 276 16.12 6.91 4.81
C LEU A 276 15.93 5.65 3.96
N PHE A 277 16.59 4.56 4.32
CA PHE A 277 16.52 3.30 3.58
C PHE A 277 15.55 2.28 4.19
N THR A 278 15.13 2.48 5.42
CA THR A 278 14.30 1.52 6.16
C THR A 278 12.83 1.92 6.24
N LYS A 279 12.55 3.22 6.23
CA LYS A 279 11.19 3.77 6.37
C LYS A 279 10.72 4.57 5.16
N ASN A 280 11.63 5.05 4.32
CA ASN A 280 11.28 5.98 3.28
C ASN A 280 10.96 5.26 1.97
N ILE A 281 9.67 5.23 1.63
CA ILE A 281 9.14 4.59 0.44
C ILE A 281 9.68 5.27 -0.83
N GLY A 282 9.70 6.59 -0.87
CA GLY A 282 10.21 7.35 -2.00
C GLY A 282 11.68 7.03 -2.30
N MET A 283 12.50 6.82 -1.25
CA MET A 283 13.88 6.37 -1.41
C MET A 283 13.97 4.96 -1.97
N MET A 284 13.11 4.03 -1.51
CA MET A 284 13.06 2.66 -2.02
C MET A 284 12.64 2.63 -3.51
N ILE A 285 11.65 3.45 -3.88
CA ILE A 285 11.23 3.61 -5.28
C ILE A 285 12.37 4.19 -6.12
N LEU A 286 13.08 5.20 -5.62
CA LEU A 286 14.22 5.79 -6.32
C LEU A 286 15.32 4.75 -6.57
N ILE A 287 15.65 3.93 -5.58
CA ILE A 287 16.62 2.83 -5.72
C ILE A 287 16.14 1.82 -6.77
N ALA A 288 14.87 1.44 -6.73
CA ALA A 288 14.29 0.50 -7.68
C ALA A 288 14.28 1.09 -9.11
N MET A 289 13.97 2.37 -9.28
CA MET A 289 14.06 3.06 -10.57
C MET A 289 15.51 3.13 -11.09
N PHE A 290 16.48 3.42 -10.23
CA PHE A 290 17.88 3.39 -10.60
C PHE A 290 18.35 2.01 -11.07
N ALA A 291 17.91 0.95 -10.38
CA ALA A 291 18.17 -0.43 -10.79
C ALA A 291 17.51 -0.74 -12.15
N ALA A 292 16.28 -0.26 -12.39
CA ALA A 292 15.60 -0.42 -13.68
C ALA A 292 16.37 0.28 -14.81
N VAL A 293 16.77 1.53 -14.64
CA VAL A 293 17.58 2.28 -15.61
C VAL A 293 18.90 1.56 -15.91
N THR A 294 19.56 1.03 -14.89
CA THR A 294 20.80 0.25 -15.05
C THR A 294 20.56 -1.01 -15.88
N ASN A 295 19.43 -1.71 -15.68
CA ASN A 295 19.07 -2.86 -16.49
C ASN A 295 18.75 -2.48 -17.96
N VAL A 296 18.13 -1.33 -18.20
CA VAL A 296 17.94 -0.78 -19.57
C VAL A 296 19.29 -0.55 -20.23
N GLY A 297 20.22 0.12 -19.55
CA GLY A 297 21.58 0.36 -20.07
C GLY A 297 22.36 -0.91 -20.38
N ARG A 298 22.03 -2.03 -19.74
CA ARG A 298 22.60 -3.37 -20.01
C ARG A 298 21.82 -4.18 -21.07
N GLY A 299 20.82 -3.59 -21.73
CA GLY A 299 19.96 -4.27 -22.70
C GLY A 299 18.98 -5.28 -22.10
N LYS A 300 18.79 -5.31 -20.77
CA LYS A 300 17.91 -6.24 -20.07
C LYS A 300 16.52 -5.64 -19.85
N LEU A 301 15.86 -5.23 -20.94
CA LEU A 301 14.56 -4.53 -20.89
C LEU A 301 13.50 -5.27 -20.08
N GLY A 302 13.35 -6.59 -20.28
CA GLY A 302 12.35 -7.37 -19.54
C GLY A 302 12.54 -7.29 -18.02
N ARG A 303 13.79 -7.27 -17.54
CA ARG A 303 14.08 -7.06 -16.11
C ARG A 303 13.77 -5.64 -15.66
N ALA A 304 14.12 -4.64 -16.47
CA ALA A 304 13.81 -3.25 -16.17
C ALA A 304 12.31 -3.02 -15.98
N PHE A 305 11.47 -3.63 -16.81
CA PHE A 305 10.02 -3.49 -16.74
C PHE A 305 9.37 -4.17 -15.52
N MET A 306 10.06 -5.05 -14.80
CA MET A 306 9.51 -5.71 -13.61
C MET A 306 9.26 -4.76 -12.43
N ILE A 307 9.77 -3.53 -12.47
CA ILE A 307 9.42 -2.50 -11.49
C ILE A 307 7.96 -2.01 -11.66
N PHE A 308 7.39 -2.08 -12.86
CA PHE A 308 6.08 -1.50 -13.14
C PHE A 308 4.93 -2.07 -12.30
N PRO A 309 4.84 -3.39 -12.04
CA PRO A 309 3.81 -3.91 -11.14
C PRO A 309 3.84 -3.28 -9.75
N MET A 310 5.05 -3.02 -9.23
CA MET A 310 5.24 -2.34 -7.94
C MET A 310 4.76 -0.89 -8.03
N LEU A 311 5.19 -0.15 -9.04
CA LEU A 311 4.76 1.24 -9.23
C LEU A 311 3.23 1.34 -9.43
N ILE A 312 2.63 0.43 -10.19
CA ILE A 312 1.18 0.41 -10.39
C ILE A 312 0.45 0.10 -9.08
N TYR A 313 0.99 -0.80 -8.28
CA TYR A 313 0.44 -1.07 -6.95
C TYR A 313 0.53 0.17 -6.05
N ASP A 314 1.69 0.83 -6.00
CA ASP A 314 1.92 1.99 -5.15
C ASP A 314 1.04 3.17 -5.56
N PHE A 315 1.08 3.56 -6.84
CA PHE A 315 0.26 4.65 -7.36
C PHE A 315 -1.24 4.32 -7.27
N GLY A 316 -1.64 3.09 -7.58
CA GLY A 316 -3.02 2.65 -7.45
C GLY A 316 -3.51 2.65 -6.01
N THR A 317 -2.66 2.23 -5.06
CA THR A 317 -2.98 2.27 -3.63
C THR A 317 -3.10 3.71 -3.13
N MET A 318 -2.23 4.62 -3.59
CA MET A 318 -2.32 6.06 -3.26
C MET A 318 -3.69 6.66 -3.58
N LEU A 319 -4.31 6.25 -4.68
CA LEU A 319 -5.63 6.76 -5.08
C LEU A 319 -6.76 6.31 -4.14
N LEU A 320 -6.50 5.32 -3.31
CA LEU A 320 -7.44 4.78 -2.32
C LEU A 320 -7.15 5.25 -0.89
N LEU A 321 -6.03 5.96 -0.66
CA LEU A 321 -5.67 6.39 0.69
C LEU A 321 -6.53 7.56 1.16
N THR A 322 -6.92 7.50 2.43
CA THR A 322 -7.52 8.62 3.17
C THR A 322 -6.48 9.49 3.86
N GLY A 323 -5.23 9.04 3.90
CA GLY A 323 -4.08 9.75 4.47
C GLY A 323 -2.79 8.96 4.27
N PRO A 324 -1.62 9.58 4.46
CA PRO A 324 -0.34 8.93 4.33
C PRO A 324 -0.19 7.81 5.35
N ASP A 325 0.13 6.60 4.89
CA ASP A 325 0.28 5.43 5.74
C ASP A 325 1.34 4.48 5.17
N PHE A 326 2.43 4.33 5.90
CA PHE A 326 3.57 3.48 5.51
C PHE A 326 3.21 2.00 5.37
N ARG A 327 2.24 1.49 6.12
CA ARG A 327 1.86 0.06 6.11
C ARG A 327 1.57 -0.49 4.73
N PHE A 328 1.04 0.34 3.85
CA PHE A 328 0.63 -0.08 2.51
C PHE A 328 1.81 -0.40 1.58
N PHE A 329 3.02 -0.02 1.94
CA PHE A 329 4.19 -0.03 1.05
C PHE A 329 5.39 -0.83 1.60
N THR A 330 5.23 -1.55 2.70
CA THR A 330 6.31 -2.30 3.38
C THR A 330 7.01 -3.32 2.48
N TYR A 331 6.29 -3.91 1.52
CA TYR A 331 6.83 -4.89 0.58
C TYR A 331 7.94 -4.32 -0.35
N LEU A 332 7.99 -3.00 -0.56
CA LEU A 332 9.00 -2.35 -1.42
C LEU A 332 10.42 -2.52 -0.89
N GLY A 333 10.60 -2.37 0.43
CA GLY A 333 11.90 -2.56 1.06
C GLY A 333 12.44 -3.96 0.81
N GLU A 334 11.56 -4.95 0.84
CA GLU A 334 11.90 -6.36 0.66
C GLU A 334 12.22 -6.70 -0.81
N THR A 335 11.41 -6.18 -1.74
CA THR A 335 11.56 -6.51 -3.17
C THR A 335 12.69 -5.73 -3.84
N SER A 336 13.00 -4.51 -3.39
CA SER A 336 14.13 -3.72 -3.92
C SER A 336 15.48 -4.42 -3.74
N ILE A 337 15.61 -5.24 -2.70
CA ILE A 337 16.81 -6.04 -2.42
C ILE A 337 16.99 -7.17 -3.44
N LEU A 338 15.90 -7.83 -3.85
CA LEU A 338 15.94 -8.91 -4.84
C LEU A 338 16.37 -8.43 -6.22
N TRP A 339 16.03 -7.19 -6.57
CA TRP A 339 16.41 -6.59 -7.85
C TRP A 339 17.92 -6.43 -8.03
N LYS A 340 18.64 -6.17 -6.96
CA LYS A 340 20.11 -6.06 -6.99
C LYS A 340 20.79 -7.38 -7.35
N ARG A 341 20.18 -8.52 -6.97
CA ARG A 341 20.71 -9.86 -7.30
C ARG A 341 20.63 -10.18 -8.79
N SER A 342 19.60 -9.70 -9.48
CA SER A 342 19.42 -9.94 -10.93
C SER A 342 20.29 -9.02 -11.79
N SER A 343 21.01 -8.07 -11.21
CA SER A 343 21.84 -7.11 -11.94
C SER A 343 23.33 -7.52 -12.06
N TRP A 344 23.73 -8.65 -11.47
CA TRP A 344 25.08 -9.23 -11.60
C TRP A 344 25.10 -10.42 -12.60
#